data_8b5981516ed73adcf5957cacf10e2e01
#
_entry.id   8b5981516ed73adcf5957cacf10e2e01
#
_cell.length_a   1.000
_cell.length_b   1.000
_cell.length_c   1.000
_cell.angle_alpha   90.00
_cell.angle_beta   90.00
_cell.angle_gamma   90.00
#
_symmetry.space_group_name_H-M   'P 1'
#
loop_
_entity.id
_entity.type
_entity.pdbx_description
1 polymer ?
#
loop_
_entity_poly.entity_id
_entity_poly.type
_entity_poly.pdbx_seq_one_letter_code
_entity_poly.pdbx_strand_id
1 'polypeptide(L)'
;YRLLRPLLTGGSLTLEETLTSAGAMALCMVLYGLLYVEGLALSHRSAYHTLENLRLHLQSKLEKQPLGAIQEKGVGVWKKMFIDDIESMELLLAHALPEGLSNLAVPVVVFAAMFLTDWKLGLLSLCSLPLGVLAMGMMYRSGMSKMGDYYAAGQKMNNTIVEYINGMEV
;
A
#
# COMPACT_ATOMS: atom_id res chain seq x y z
N TYR A 1 17.07 -10.29 -21.77
CA TYR A 1 18.17 -11.24 -21.98
C TYR A 1 18.45 -11.49 -23.45
N ARG A 2 17.42 -11.85 -24.29
CA ARG A 2 17.59 -12.13 -25.73
C ARG A 2 18.22 -10.98 -26.52
N LEU A 3 17.91 -9.72 -26.18
CA LEU A 3 18.50 -8.53 -26.80
C LEU A 3 19.89 -8.19 -26.25
N LEU A 4 20.14 -8.44 -24.96
CA LEU A 4 21.41 -8.08 -24.31
C LEU A 4 22.52 -9.09 -24.59
N ARG A 5 22.21 -10.39 -24.70
CA ARG A 5 23.19 -11.45 -24.89
C ARG A 5 24.05 -11.24 -26.16
N PRO A 6 23.48 -10.99 -27.35
CA PRO A 6 24.28 -10.76 -28.55
C PRO A 6 25.20 -9.54 -28.42
N LEU A 7 24.70 -8.45 -27.84
CA LEU A 7 25.48 -7.23 -27.58
C LEU A 7 26.68 -7.50 -26.66
N LEU A 8 26.51 -8.34 -25.63
CA LEU A 8 27.58 -8.68 -24.68
C LEU A 8 28.57 -9.69 -25.25
N THR A 9 28.16 -10.53 -26.22
CA THR A 9 29.02 -11.56 -26.85
C THR A 9 29.62 -11.12 -28.18
N GLY A 10 29.46 -9.84 -28.59
CA GLY A 10 29.98 -9.31 -29.84
C GLY A 10 29.20 -9.76 -31.08
N GLY A 11 27.99 -10.28 -30.92
CA GLY A 11 27.08 -10.65 -32.00
C GLY A 11 26.31 -9.46 -32.55
N SER A 12 25.82 -9.56 -33.79
CA SER A 12 24.89 -8.59 -34.38
C SER A 12 23.44 -9.02 -34.17
N LEU A 13 22.58 -8.06 -33.79
CA LEU A 13 21.13 -8.27 -33.75
C LEU A 13 20.55 -8.11 -35.15
N THR A 14 19.73 -9.08 -35.56
CA THR A 14 18.94 -8.91 -36.79
C THR A 14 17.73 -8.01 -36.52
N LEU A 15 17.26 -7.33 -37.57
CA LEU A 15 16.06 -6.48 -37.47
C LEU A 15 14.85 -7.27 -37.02
N GLU A 16 14.71 -8.51 -37.49
CA GLU A 16 13.62 -9.40 -37.12
C GLU A 16 13.64 -9.77 -35.63
N GLU A 17 14.79 -10.14 -35.08
CA GLU A 17 14.96 -10.45 -33.65
C GLU A 17 14.67 -9.22 -32.76
N THR A 18 15.04 -8.06 -33.22
CA THR A 18 14.78 -6.79 -32.52
C THR A 18 13.28 -6.48 -32.51
N LEU A 19 12.62 -6.57 -33.66
CA LEU A 19 11.18 -6.31 -33.78
C LEU A 19 10.32 -7.33 -33.03
N THR A 20 10.65 -8.61 -33.09
CA THR A 20 9.92 -9.65 -32.33
C THR A 20 10.07 -9.47 -30.82
N SER A 21 11.28 -9.14 -30.37
CA SER A 21 11.52 -8.88 -28.94
C SER A 21 10.83 -7.61 -28.46
N ALA A 22 10.87 -6.55 -29.25
CA ALA A 22 10.17 -5.28 -28.95
C ALA A 22 8.64 -5.50 -28.93
N GLY A 23 8.10 -6.23 -29.88
CA GLY A 23 6.68 -6.60 -29.93
C GLY A 23 6.24 -7.43 -28.72
N ALA A 24 7.05 -8.41 -28.31
CA ALA A 24 6.79 -9.20 -27.11
C ALA A 24 6.83 -8.34 -25.84
N MET A 25 7.79 -7.43 -25.74
CA MET A 25 7.84 -6.49 -24.60
C MET A 25 6.63 -5.56 -24.55
N ALA A 26 6.23 -4.99 -25.71
CA ALA A 26 5.04 -4.15 -25.80
C ALA A 26 3.77 -4.92 -25.39
N LEU A 27 3.62 -6.16 -25.86
CA LEU A 27 2.50 -7.03 -25.48
C LEU A 27 2.49 -7.30 -23.96
N CYS A 28 3.65 -7.62 -23.38
CA CYS A 28 3.77 -7.83 -21.94
C CYS A 28 3.40 -6.57 -21.14
N MET A 29 3.81 -5.38 -21.61
CA MET A 29 3.45 -4.10 -20.96
C MET A 29 1.94 -3.83 -21.01
N VAL A 30 1.31 -4.10 -22.15
CA VAL A 30 -0.15 -3.93 -22.29
C VAL A 30 -0.90 -4.92 -21.38
N LEU A 31 -0.50 -6.20 -21.38
CA LEU A 31 -1.10 -7.22 -20.51
C LEU A 31 -0.90 -6.85 -19.02
N TYR A 32 0.29 -6.40 -18.64
CA TYR A 32 0.55 -5.93 -17.28
C TYR A 32 -0.38 -4.78 -16.90
N GLY A 33 -0.52 -3.75 -17.77
CA GLY A 33 -1.39 -2.61 -17.53
C GLY A 33 -2.86 -3.02 -17.35
N LEU A 34 -3.36 -3.90 -18.21
CA LEU A 34 -4.73 -4.42 -18.12
C LEU A 34 -4.96 -5.20 -16.82
N LEU A 35 -4.07 -6.13 -16.50
CA LEU A 35 -4.16 -6.92 -15.27
C LEU A 35 -4.05 -6.06 -14.01
N TYR A 36 -3.20 -5.02 -14.04
CA TYR A 36 -3.06 -4.08 -12.93
C TYR A 36 -4.34 -3.29 -12.70
N VAL A 37 -4.94 -2.73 -13.76
CA VAL A 37 -6.19 -1.95 -13.67
C VAL A 37 -7.34 -2.82 -13.17
N GLU A 38 -7.50 -4.03 -13.71
CA GLU A 38 -8.52 -4.97 -13.26
C GLU A 38 -8.30 -5.40 -11.80
N GLY A 39 -7.07 -5.70 -11.42
CA GLY A 39 -6.71 -6.03 -10.04
C GLY A 39 -7.05 -4.90 -9.06
N LEU A 40 -6.72 -3.66 -9.43
CA LEU A 40 -7.06 -2.47 -8.62
C LEU A 40 -8.58 -2.27 -8.52
N ALA A 41 -9.30 -2.41 -9.63
CA ALA A 41 -10.76 -2.28 -9.64
C ALA A 41 -11.45 -3.34 -8.77
N LEU A 42 -10.97 -4.58 -8.82
CA LEU A 42 -11.46 -5.68 -7.98
C LEU A 42 -11.17 -5.42 -6.49
N SER A 43 -9.98 -4.92 -6.16
CA SER A 43 -9.59 -4.58 -4.80
C SER A 43 -10.51 -3.51 -4.20
N HIS A 44 -10.72 -2.39 -4.91
CA HIS A 44 -11.64 -1.33 -4.47
C HIS A 44 -13.09 -1.83 -4.35
N ARG A 45 -13.57 -2.61 -5.32
CA ARG A 45 -14.92 -3.18 -5.25
C ARG A 45 -15.10 -4.06 -4.02
N SER A 46 -14.12 -4.91 -3.72
CA SER A 46 -14.14 -5.78 -2.54
C SER A 46 -14.07 -4.97 -1.24
N ALA A 47 -13.25 -3.92 -1.20
CA ALA A 47 -13.18 -3.01 -0.07
C ALA A 47 -14.53 -2.34 0.19
N TYR A 48 -15.14 -1.72 -0.82
CA TYR A 48 -16.44 -1.03 -0.67
C TYR A 48 -17.56 -1.97 -0.22
N HIS A 49 -17.63 -3.19 -0.76
CA HIS A 49 -18.59 -4.18 -0.27
C HIS A 49 -18.36 -4.56 1.19
N THR A 50 -17.10 -4.67 1.60
CA THR A 50 -16.77 -4.96 2.99
C THR A 50 -17.16 -3.80 3.90
N LEU A 51 -16.89 -2.55 3.50
CA LEU A 51 -17.27 -1.36 4.27
C LEU A 51 -18.79 -1.20 4.36
N GLU A 52 -19.52 -1.46 3.26
CA GLU A 52 -20.98 -1.48 3.25
C GLU A 52 -21.53 -2.49 4.26
N ASN A 53 -21.08 -3.74 4.19
CA ASN A 53 -21.49 -4.78 5.11
C ASN A 53 -21.17 -4.43 6.57
N LEU A 54 -20.03 -3.80 6.82
CA LEU A 54 -19.63 -3.36 8.15
C LEU A 54 -20.57 -2.27 8.67
N ARG A 55 -20.92 -1.27 7.82
CA ARG A 55 -21.88 -0.22 8.17
C ARG A 55 -23.27 -0.81 8.50
N LEU A 56 -23.78 -1.71 7.66
CA LEU A 56 -25.06 -2.39 7.91
C LEU A 56 -25.06 -3.21 9.19
N HIS A 57 -23.95 -3.91 9.47
CA HIS A 57 -23.80 -4.69 10.70
C HIS A 57 -23.75 -3.79 11.94
N LEU A 58 -23.02 -2.69 11.89
CA LEU A 58 -22.98 -1.71 12.99
C LEU A 58 -24.36 -1.06 13.20
N GLN A 59 -25.05 -0.68 12.11
CA GLN A 59 -26.40 -0.13 12.17
C GLN A 59 -27.36 -1.11 12.87
N SER A 60 -27.37 -2.38 12.44
CA SER A 60 -28.24 -3.39 13.03
C SER A 60 -27.97 -3.65 14.51
N LYS A 61 -26.71 -3.47 14.95
CA LYS A 61 -26.35 -3.53 16.37
C LYS A 61 -26.80 -2.28 17.13
N LEU A 62 -26.65 -1.10 16.52
CA LEU A 62 -27.02 0.15 17.13
C LEU A 62 -28.54 0.26 17.36
N GLU A 63 -29.34 -0.20 16.39
CA GLU A 63 -30.81 -0.24 16.49
C GLU A 63 -31.32 -1.08 17.67
N LYS A 64 -30.53 -2.03 18.16
CA LYS A 64 -30.86 -2.90 19.31
C LYS A 64 -30.42 -2.31 20.65
N GLN A 65 -29.72 -1.17 20.66
CA GLN A 65 -29.26 -0.54 21.88
C GLN A 65 -30.35 0.36 22.50
N PRO A 66 -30.44 0.44 23.82
CA PRO A 66 -31.30 1.43 24.48
C PRO A 66 -30.92 2.86 24.09
N LEU A 67 -31.90 3.70 23.86
CA LEU A 67 -31.68 5.10 23.45
C LEU A 67 -30.76 5.86 24.41
N GLY A 68 -30.87 5.59 25.72
CA GLY A 68 -30.01 6.19 26.74
C GLY A 68 -28.53 5.87 26.54
N ALA A 69 -28.18 4.62 26.18
CA ALA A 69 -26.81 4.21 25.90
C ALA A 69 -26.24 4.87 24.63
N ILE A 70 -27.10 5.17 23.65
CA ILE A 70 -26.71 5.89 22.44
C ILE A 70 -26.42 7.36 22.78
N GLN A 71 -27.30 7.99 23.57
CA GLN A 71 -27.17 9.38 23.99
C GLN A 71 -25.98 9.62 24.92
N GLU A 72 -25.69 8.69 25.82
CA GLU A 72 -24.57 8.77 26.75
C GLU A 72 -23.22 8.89 26.03
N LYS A 73 -23.01 8.15 24.95
CA LYS A 73 -21.78 8.21 24.15
C LYS A 73 -21.69 9.46 23.29
N GLY A 74 -22.82 10.08 22.99
CA GLY A 74 -22.89 11.30 22.16
C GLY A 74 -22.82 11.01 20.66
N VAL A 75 -23.51 11.84 19.90
CA VAL A 75 -23.64 11.72 18.43
C VAL A 75 -22.29 11.80 17.71
N GLY A 76 -21.34 12.57 18.23
CA GLY A 76 -19.99 12.71 17.64
C GLY A 76 -19.20 11.41 17.59
N VAL A 77 -19.30 10.57 18.63
CA VAL A 77 -18.63 9.27 18.68
C VAL A 77 -19.19 8.33 17.64
N TRP A 78 -20.50 8.27 17.50
CA TRP A 78 -21.15 7.45 16.49
C TRP A 78 -20.85 7.93 15.07
N LYS A 79 -20.89 9.24 14.84
CA LYS A 79 -20.50 9.82 13.54
C LYS A 79 -19.07 9.42 13.19
N LYS A 80 -18.12 9.58 14.12
CA LYS A 80 -16.73 9.18 13.92
C LYS A 80 -16.62 7.70 13.55
N MET A 81 -17.29 6.81 14.27
CA MET A 81 -17.26 5.38 14.00
C MET A 81 -17.81 5.03 12.62
N PHE A 82 -18.97 5.58 12.24
CA PHE A 82 -19.64 5.27 10.98
C PHE A 82 -18.99 5.89 9.75
N ILE A 83 -18.35 7.02 9.91
CA ILE A 83 -17.72 7.76 8.81
C ILE A 83 -16.22 7.56 8.86
N ASP A 84 -15.54 8.14 9.84
CA ASP A 84 -14.07 8.26 9.82
C ASP A 84 -13.36 6.91 10.04
N ASP A 85 -13.79 6.13 11.04
CA ASP A 85 -13.12 4.88 11.40
C ASP A 85 -13.36 3.80 10.34
N ILE A 86 -14.57 3.71 9.76
CA ILE A 86 -14.87 2.77 8.67
C ILE A 86 -14.16 3.20 7.39
N GLU A 87 -14.17 4.49 7.03
CA GLU A 87 -13.47 5.01 5.85
C GLU A 87 -11.97 4.73 5.92
N SER A 88 -11.37 4.86 7.10
CA SER A 88 -9.94 4.55 7.28
C SER A 88 -9.57 3.10 6.95
N MET A 89 -10.53 2.17 7.04
CA MET A 89 -10.32 0.76 6.67
C MET A 89 -10.22 0.55 5.15
N GLU A 90 -10.71 1.48 4.34
CA GLU A 90 -10.56 1.41 2.88
C GLU A 90 -9.09 1.34 2.48
N LEU A 91 -8.25 2.20 3.06
CA LEU A 91 -6.83 2.24 2.77
C LEU A 91 -6.15 0.89 3.06
N LEU A 92 -6.56 0.23 4.14
CA LEU A 92 -6.06 -1.09 4.50
C LEU A 92 -6.49 -2.16 3.48
N LEU A 93 -7.79 -2.19 3.16
CA LEU A 93 -8.39 -3.24 2.34
C LEU A 93 -8.08 -3.08 0.85
N ALA A 94 -8.16 -1.85 0.34
CA ALA A 94 -7.98 -1.57 -1.08
C ALA A 94 -6.51 -1.48 -1.50
N HIS A 95 -5.62 -1.05 -0.60
CA HIS A 95 -4.22 -0.79 -0.90
C HIS A 95 -3.26 -1.65 -0.08
N ALA A 96 -3.24 -1.51 1.26
CA ALA A 96 -2.20 -2.12 2.08
C ALA A 96 -2.17 -3.66 1.97
N LEU A 97 -3.33 -4.33 1.92
CA LEU A 97 -3.39 -5.79 1.77
C LEU A 97 -2.94 -6.27 0.38
N PRO A 98 -3.48 -5.77 -0.75
CA PRO A 98 -3.06 -6.22 -2.08
C PRO A 98 -1.60 -5.87 -2.38
N GLU A 99 -1.17 -4.64 -2.05
CA GLU A 99 0.20 -4.20 -2.24
C GLU A 99 1.18 -4.96 -1.33
N GLY A 100 0.80 -5.20 -0.07
CA GLY A 100 1.61 -5.98 0.86
C GLY A 100 1.83 -7.41 0.38
N LEU A 101 0.79 -8.08 -0.12
CA LEU A 101 0.89 -9.41 -0.72
C LEU A 101 1.75 -9.41 -1.97
N SER A 102 1.58 -8.44 -2.86
CA SER A 102 2.39 -8.30 -4.07
C SER A 102 3.85 -8.03 -3.76
N ASN A 103 4.12 -7.12 -2.81
CA ASN A 103 5.46 -6.77 -2.37
C ASN A 103 6.18 -7.93 -1.67
N LEU A 104 5.45 -8.90 -1.14
CA LEU A 104 6.02 -10.13 -0.62
C LEU A 104 6.18 -11.20 -1.69
N ALA A 105 5.19 -11.39 -2.57
CA ALA A 105 5.17 -12.44 -3.58
C ALA A 105 6.21 -12.21 -4.68
N VAL A 106 6.35 -10.95 -5.16
CA VAL A 106 7.28 -10.63 -6.26
C VAL A 106 8.74 -10.95 -5.92
N PRO A 107 9.30 -10.53 -4.79
CA PRO A 107 10.67 -10.93 -4.40
C PRO A 107 10.84 -12.44 -4.29
N VAL A 108 9.85 -13.15 -3.71
CA VAL A 108 9.93 -14.62 -3.58
C VAL A 108 10.02 -15.28 -4.95
N VAL A 109 9.19 -14.87 -5.91
CA VAL A 109 9.22 -15.41 -7.28
C VAL A 109 10.54 -15.06 -7.98
N VAL A 110 11.02 -13.83 -7.82
CA VAL A 110 12.30 -13.39 -8.42
C VAL A 110 13.48 -14.18 -7.84
N PHE A 111 13.57 -14.32 -6.53
CA PHE A 111 14.61 -15.13 -5.91
C PHE A 111 14.54 -16.59 -6.34
N ALA A 112 13.35 -17.18 -6.37
CA ALA A 112 13.17 -18.55 -6.85
C ALA A 112 13.67 -18.70 -8.31
N ALA A 113 13.31 -17.79 -9.20
CA ALA A 113 13.78 -17.78 -10.58
C ALA A 113 15.32 -17.63 -10.67
N MET A 114 15.93 -16.78 -9.83
CA MET A 114 17.38 -16.61 -9.78
C MET A 114 18.07 -17.91 -9.32
N PHE A 115 17.56 -18.57 -8.29
CA PHE A 115 18.10 -19.84 -7.81
C PHE A 115 17.97 -20.96 -8.83
N LEU A 116 16.88 -20.99 -9.60
CA LEU A 116 16.69 -21.97 -10.68
C LEU A 116 17.62 -21.71 -11.87
N THR A 117 18.01 -20.47 -12.11
CA THR A 117 18.92 -20.10 -13.20
C THR A 117 20.39 -20.35 -12.82
N ASP A 118 20.82 -19.86 -11.68
CA ASP A 118 22.15 -20.06 -11.11
C ASP A 118 22.07 -19.86 -9.59
N TRP A 119 22.32 -20.93 -8.83
CA TRP A 119 22.26 -20.91 -7.37
C TRP A 119 23.25 -19.92 -6.74
N LYS A 120 24.40 -19.66 -7.41
CA LYS A 120 25.40 -18.71 -6.94
C LYS A 120 24.90 -17.26 -7.05
N LEU A 121 24.20 -16.95 -8.16
CA LEU A 121 23.52 -15.65 -8.34
C LEU A 121 22.40 -15.49 -7.31
N GLY A 122 21.62 -16.56 -7.07
CA GLY A 122 20.59 -16.56 -6.03
C GLY A 122 21.18 -16.24 -4.65
N LEU A 123 22.29 -16.86 -4.30
CA LEU A 123 22.95 -16.66 -3.01
C LEU A 123 23.56 -15.25 -2.88
N LEU A 124 24.16 -14.74 -3.96
CA LEU A 124 24.71 -13.37 -4.00
C LEU A 124 23.59 -12.33 -3.84
N SER A 125 22.45 -12.54 -4.49
CA SER A 125 21.32 -11.62 -4.39
C SER A 125 20.69 -11.59 -2.99
N LEU A 126 20.72 -12.72 -2.24
CA LEU A 126 20.28 -12.74 -0.84
C LEU A 126 21.10 -11.82 0.07
N CYS A 127 22.37 -11.53 -0.26
CA CYS A 127 23.19 -10.59 0.49
C CYS A 127 22.61 -9.15 0.48
N SER A 128 21.76 -8.81 -0.49
CA SER A 128 21.08 -7.52 -0.54
C SER A 128 20.01 -7.37 0.55
N LEU A 129 19.40 -8.46 1.02
CA LEU A 129 18.35 -8.43 2.03
C LEU A 129 18.82 -7.88 3.39
N PRO A 130 19.90 -8.37 4.01
CA PRO A 130 20.36 -7.82 5.27
C PRO A 130 20.78 -6.36 5.16
N LEU A 131 21.36 -5.94 4.03
CA LEU A 131 21.69 -4.53 3.78
C LEU A 131 20.42 -3.67 3.70
N GLY A 132 19.39 -4.15 3.00
CA GLY A 132 18.08 -3.49 2.90
C GLY A 132 17.40 -3.37 4.27
N VAL A 133 17.40 -4.45 5.05
CA VAL A 133 16.81 -4.45 6.41
C VAL A 133 17.54 -3.48 7.33
N LEU A 134 18.88 -3.44 7.28
CA LEU A 134 19.68 -2.50 8.07
C LEU A 134 19.39 -1.05 7.67
N ALA A 135 19.35 -0.74 6.37
CA ALA A 135 19.04 0.59 5.87
C ALA A 135 17.63 1.03 6.27
N MET A 136 16.65 0.13 6.13
CA MET A 136 15.27 0.39 6.53
C MET A 136 15.11 0.58 8.04
N GLY A 137 15.83 -0.21 8.84
CA GLY A 137 15.86 -0.07 10.30
C GLY A 137 16.43 1.28 10.76
N MET A 138 17.53 1.73 10.12
CA MET A 138 18.08 3.07 10.39
C MET A 138 17.12 4.20 10.00
N MET A 139 16.50 4.09 8.83
CA MET A 139 15.50 5.06 8.35
C MET A 139 14.28 5.10 9.28
N TYR A 140 13.75 3.95 9.68
CA TYR A 140 12.61 3.84 10.58
C TYR A 140 12.92 4.47 11.95
N ARG A 141 14.08 4.15 12.52
CA ARG A 141 14.52 4.73 13.81
C ARG A 141 14.63 6.25 13.75
N SER A 142 15.21 6.79 12.68
CA SER A 142 15.31 8.24 12.47
C SER A 142 13.96 8.88 12.23
N GLY A 143 13.08 8.24 11.45
CA GLY A 143 11.74 8.71 11.17
C GLY A 143 10.84 8.77 12.41
N MET A 144 10.86 7.71 13.23
CA MET A 144 10.07 7.63 14.46
C MET A 144 10.49 8.69 15.50
N SER A 145 11.78 9.01 15.60
CA SER A 145 12.24 10.09 16.44
C SER A 145 11.66 11.45 16.04
N LYS A 146 11.58 11.74 14.76
CA LYS A 146 11.02 13.00 14.23
C LYS A 146 9.49 13.03 14.23
N MET A 147 8.84 11.87 14.21
CA MET A 147 7.39 11.79 14.22
C MET A 147 6.79 12.27 15.54
N GLY A 148 7.46 12.03 16.67
CA GLY A 148 7.09 12.56 17.98
C GLY A 148 7.04 14.09 17.98
N ASP A 149 8.08 14.73 17.46
CA ASP A 149 8.17 16.19 17.34
C ASP A 149 7.08 16.76 16.42
N TYR A 150 6.80 16.06 15.32
CA TYR A 150 5.74 16.44 14.38
C TYR A 150 4.35 16.41 15.02
N TYR A 151 4.02 15.34 15.76
CA TYR A 151 2.74 15.27 16.48
C TYR A 151 2.63 16.29 17.60
N ALA A 152 3.71 16.53 18.35
CA ALA A 152 3.74 17.56 19.39
C ALA A 152 3.52 18.97 18.80
N ALA A 153 4.15 19.28 17.66
CA ALA A 153 3.94 20.52 16.94
C ALA A 153 2.49 20.66 16.44
N GLY A 154 1.91 19.58 15.89
CA GLY A 154 0.51 19.54 15.45
C GLY A 154 -0.48 19.78 16.60
N GLN A 155 -0.26 19.14 17.75
CA GLN A 155 -1.08 19.38 18.94
C GLN A 155 -0.98 20.83 19.43
N LYS A 156 0.23 21.39 19.50
CA LYS A 156 0.45 22.79 19.88
C LYS A 156 -0.29 23.74 18.92
N MET A 157 -0.21 23.49 17.62
CA MET A 157 -0.94 24.28 16.62
C MET A 157 -2.46 24.21 16.83
N ASN A 158 -3.01 23.01 17.02
CA ASN A 158 -4.44 22.83 17.27
C ASN A 158 -4.90 23.56 18.55
N ASN A 159 -4.13 23.47 19.65
CA ASN A 159 -4.44 24.16 20.88
C ASN A 159 -4.44 25.67 20.67
N THR A 160 -3.43 26.21 19.96
CA THR A 160 -3.36 27.65 19.66
C THR A 160 -4.54 28.10 18.81
N ILE A 161 -4.98 27.30 17.83
CA ILE A 161 -6.17 27.61 17.00
C ILE A 161 -7.43 27.67 17.88
N VAL A 162 -7.61 26.69 18.78
CA VAL A 162 -8.76 26.65 19.69
C VAL A 162 -8.75 27.85 20.65
N GLU A 163 -7.59 28.19 21.23
CA GLU A 163 -7.43 29.34 22.06
C GLU A 163 -7.76 30.65 21.31
N TYR A 164 -7.29 30.78 20.08
CA TYR A 164 -7.58 31.94 19.24
C TYR A 164 -9.08 32.08 18.95
N ILE A 165 -9.75 30.97 18.57
CA ILE A 165 -11.19 30.96 18.29
C ILE A 165 -11.99 31.30 19.56
N ASN A 166 -11.62 30.73 20.70
CA ASN A 166 -12.30 31.01 21.97
C ASN A 166 -12.03 32.43 22.51
N GLY A 167 -10.93 33.05 22.12
CA GLY A 167 -10.58 34.43 22.53
C GLY A 167 -11.12 35.50 21.57
N MET A 168 -11.77 35.13 20.47
CA MET A 168 -12.45 36.08 19.58
C MET A 168 -13.75 36.52 20.25
N GLU A 169 -13.79 37.78 20.69
CA GLU A 169 -15.04 38.43 21.12
C GLU A 169 -15.99 38.53 19.90
N VAL A 170 -17.21 38.01 20.06
CA VAL A 170 -18.28 38.10 19.07
C VAL A 170 -19.06 39.39 19.25
#